data_f52bdfdb12e4d7fffb6d159f6df10572
#
_entry.id   f52bdfdb12e4d7fffb6d159f6df10572
#
_cell.length_a   1.000
_cell.length_b   1.000
_cell.length_c   1.000
_cell.angle_alpha   90.00
_cell.angle_beta   90.00
_cell.angle_gamma   90.00
#
_symmetry.space_group_name_H-M   'P 1'
#
loop_
_entity.id
_entity.type
_entity.pdbx_description
1 polymer ?
#
loop_
_entity_poly.entity_id
_entity_poly.type
_entity_poly.pdbx_seq_one_letter_code
_entity_poly.pdbx_strand_id
1 'polypeptide(L)'
;MNKAVVALVAMLLLPGCVTEDNAVDSSVSQSDDNELQGLNIVAQTLGRDVDVAPTYDLLGESGNNSTLILWAAAGCKGCHQWTQMIRDCVDNGTIPEDSNIVTVHRYPRFEMTTYVNNTYGNSSSDYYSPWPVLMPVDGATAWDATTGEQSEVPLAE
;
A
#
# COMPACT_ATOMS: atom_id res chain seq x y z
N MET A 1 59.46 -9.64 -19.14
CA MET A 1 58.61 -8.49 -19.49
C MET A 1 57.31 -8.63 -18.70
N ASN A 2 57.24 -7.91 -17.58
CA ASN A 2 56.10 -7.99 -16.63
C ASN A 2 54.98 -7.04 -17.08
N LYS A 3 53.82 -7.59 -17.36
CA LYS A 3 52.60 -6.77 -17.57
C LYS A 3 51.90 -6.60 -16.23
N ALA A 4 52.01 -5.40 -15.66
CA ALA A 4 51.23 -5.00 -14.51
C ALA A 4 49.75 -4.80 -14.91
N VAL A 5 48.87 -5.57 -14.27
CA VAL A 5 47.42 -5.38 -14.36
C VAL A 5 47.04 -4.34 -13.31
N VAL A 6 46.66 -3.15 -13.74
CA VAL A 6 46.09 -2.11 -12.87
C VAL A 6 44.61 -2.41 -12.69
N ALA A 7 44.25 -2.90 -11.52
CA ALA A 7 42.84 -3.05 -11.12
C ALA A 7 42.31 -1.68 -10.64
N LEU A 8 41.43 -1.08 -11.43
CA LEU A 8 40.71 0.14 -11.08
C LEU A 8 39.53 -0.24 -10.19
N VAL A 9 39.70 -0.04 -8.86
CA VAL A 9 38.58 -0.18 -7.90
C VAL A 9 37.79 1.13 -7.91
N ALA A 10 36.64 1.12 -8.58
CA ALA A 10 35.67 2.19 -8.47
C ALA A 10 34.94 2.09 -7.12
N MET A 11 35.32 2.90 -6.16
CA MET A 11 34.56 3.11 -4.92
C MET A 11 33.31 3.91 -5.26
N LEU A 12 32.16 3.24 -5.34
CA LEU A 12 30.86 3.87 -5.31
C LEU A 12 30.62 4.37 -3.89
N LEU A 13 30.78 5.68 -3.71
CA LEU A 13 30.36 6.37 -2.50
C LEU A 13 28.83 6.43 -2.51
N LEU A 14 28.19 5.48 -1.83
CA LEU A 14 26.79 5.61 -1.43
C LEU A 14 26.74 6.70 -0.35
N PRO A 15 25.83 7.68 -0.42
CA PRO A 15 25.59 8.59 0.71
C PRO A 15 25.01 7.76 1.84
N GLY A 16 25.87 7.37 2.77
CA GLY A 16 25.49 6.65 3.97
C GLY A 16 24.64 7.53 4.87
N CYS A 17 23.64 6.92 5.48
CA CYS A 17 23.03 7.47 6.67
C CYS A 17 24.14 7.72 7.70
N VAL A 18 24.40 8.97 8.01
CA VAL A 18 25.29 9.37 9.10
C VAL A 18 24.56 9.04 10.39
N THR A 19 25.00 8.02 11.09
CA THR A 19 24.62 7.82 12.48
C THR A 19 25.45 8.80 13.31
N GLU A 20 24.90 9.97 13.61
CA GLU A 20 25.43 10.80 14.69
C GLU A 20 25.05 10.14 16.02
N ASP A 21 26.05 9.59 16.70
CA ASP A 21 25.99 9.22 18.11
C ASP A 21 25.85 10.49 18.96
N ASN A 22 24.64 11.05 19.00
CA ASN A 22 24.27 11.96 20.08
C ASN A 22 23.69 11.10 21.20
N ALA A 23 24.49 10.94 22.25
CA ALA A 23 24.00 10.49 23.55
C ALA A 23 23.02 11.54 24.08
N VAL A 24 21.78 11.46 23.64
CA VAL A 24 20.64 12.17 24.23
C VAL A 24 20.16 11.30 25.38
N ASP A 25 20.29 11.89 26.57
CA ASP A 25 19.74 11.43 27.84
C ASP A 25 18.31 10.92 27.62
N SER A 26 18.17 9.57 27.66
CA SER A 26 16.90 8.89 27.42
C SER A 26 16.08 8.85 28.70
N SER A 27 15.58 10.00 29.12
CA SER A 27 14.36 10.08 29.92
C SER A 27 13.16 10.29 28.97
N VAL A 28 13.05 9.46 27.95
CA VAL A 28 11.77 9.28 27.27
C VAL A 28 10.94 8.44 28.22
N SER A 29 10.01 9.09 28.92
CA SER A 29 8.85 8.44 29.50
C SER A 29 8.37 7.39 28.51
N GLN A 30 8.38 6.13 28.94
CA GLN A 30 7.56 5.09 28.33
C GLN A 30 6.13 5.60 28.42
N SER A 31 5.72 6.35 27.40
CA SER A 31 4.33 6.57 27.14
C SER A 31 3.83 5.23 26.63
N ASP A 32 3.00 4.62 27.47
CA ASP A 32 1.96 3.66 27.17
C ASP A 32 2.17 2.87 25.88
N ASP A 33 2.19 1.55 26.03
CA ASP A 33 1.99 0.58 24.97
C ASP A 33 0.87 1.09 24.04
N ASN A 34 1.22 1.95 23.10
CA ASN A 34 0.41 2.21 21.95
C ASN A 34 0.49 0.93 21.11
N GLU A 35 -0.27 -0.04 21.53
CA GLU A 35 -0.75 -1.10 20.68
C GLU A 35 -1.12 -0.41 19.37
N LEU A 36 -0.41 -0.75 18.27
CA LEU A 36 -0.67 -0.17 16.96
C LEU A 36 -2.16 -0.36 16.69
N GLN A 37 -2.92 0.69 16.90
CA GLN A 37 -4.36 0.67 16.65
C GLN A 37 -4.53 0.36 15.16
N GLY A 38 -4.89 -0.88 14.86
CA GLY A 38 -5.15 -1.30 13.50
C GLY A 38 -6.34 -0.55 12.97
N LEU A 39 -6.23 0.03 11.78
CA LEU A 39 -7.38 0.57 11.08
C LEU A 39 -8.07 -0.56 10.31
N ASN A 40 -9.38 -0.71 10.51
CA ASN A 40 -10.20 -1.55 9.67
C ASN A 40 -10.89 -0.72 8.58
N ILE A 41 -10.93 -1.29 7.38
CA ILE A 41 -11.63 -0.72 6.23
C ILE A 41 -12.67 -1.74 5.79
N VAL A 42 -13.94 -1.33 5.81
CA VAL A 42 -15.03 -2.11 5.25
C VAL A 42 -15.61 -1.32 4.09
N ALA A 43 -15.49 -1.84 2.89
CA ALA A 43 -15.95 -1.17 1.67
C ALA A 43 -16.43 -2.16 0.60
N GLN A 44 -17.26 -1.67 -0.30
CA GLN A 44 -17.58 -2.42 -1.52
C GLN A 44 -16.33 -2.58 -2.38
N THR A 45 -16.31 -3.60 -3.22
CA THR A 45 -15.24 -3.84 -4.20
C THR A 45 -15.74 -3.55 -5.62
N LEU A 46 -14.87 -3.69 -6.62
CA LEU A 46 -15.29 -3.67 -8.03
C LEU A 46 -16.12 -4.88 -8.43
N GLY A 47 -16.18 -5.92 -7.59
CA GLY A 47 -16.97 -7.13 -7.83
C GLY A 47 -16.36 -8.10 -8.85
N ARG A 48 -15.01 -8.12 -8.94
CA ARG A 48 -14.26 -9.07 -9.78
C ARG A 48 -13.96 -10.34 -8.99
N ASP A 49 -13.60 -11.42 -9.66
CA ASP A 49 -13.25 -12.69 -9.00
C ASP A 49 -12.09 -12.53 -8.01
N VAL A 50 -11.12 -11.66 -8.32
CA VAL A 50 -9.96 -11.36 -7.44
C VAL A 50 -10.33 -10.54 -6.22
N ASP A 51 -11.51 -9.93 -6.18
CA ASP A 51 -11.95 -9.10 -5.05
C ASP A 51 -12.52 -9.96 -3.90
N VAL A 52 -12.57 -11.27 -4.06
CA VAL A 52 -13.04 -12.29 -3.09
C VAL A 52 -14.54 -12.17 -2.78
N ALA A 53 -15.03 -10.97 -2.46
CA ALA A 53 -16.42 -10.71 -2.11
C ALA A 53 -16.88 -9.32 -2.60
N PRO A 54 -18.20 -9.09 -2.73
CA PRO A 54 -18.75 -7.76 -3.06
C PRO A 54 -18.44 -6.68 -2.02
N THR A 55 -18.24 -7.09 -0.76
CA THR A 55 -17.80 -6.23 0.34
C THR A 55 -16.55 -6.84 0.95
N TYR A 56 -15.52 -6.05 1.11
CA TYR A 56 -14.24 -6.45 1.69
C TYR A 56 -14.11 -5.87 3.08
N ASP A 57 -13.75 -6.71 4.04
CA ASP A 57 -13.40 -6.36 5.42
C ASP A 57 -11.91 -6.61 5.59
N LEU A 58 -11.13 -5.54 5.70
CA LEU A 58 -9.68 -5.62 5.69
C LEU A 58 -9.11 -6.51 6.79
N LEU A 59 -9.64 -6.41 8.00
CA LEU A 59 -9.18 -7.23 9.14
C LEU A 59 -9.64 -8.68 9.01
N GLY A 60 -10.89 -8.88 8.58
CA GLY A 60 -11.43 -10.22 8.37
C GLY A 60 -10.64 -11.00 7.33
N GLU A 61 -10.27 -10.35 6.23
CA GLU A 61 -9.54 -10.98 5.12
C GLU A 61 -8.02 -11.07 5.37
N SER A 62 -7.41 -10.07 6.01
CA SER A 62 -5.97 -10.08 6.29
C SER A 62 -5.57 -10.96 7.47
N GLY A 63 -6.50 -11.26 8.36
CA GLY A 63 -6.18 -11.93 9.63
C GLY A 63 -5.16 -11.12 10.43
N ASN A 64 -4.11 -11.80 10.90
CA ASN A 64 -3.02 -11.16 11.65
C ASN A 64 -1.84 -10.70 10.77
N ASN A 65 -2.00 -10.69 9.44
CA ASN A 65 -0.94 -10.33 8.52
C ASN A 65 -0.96 -8.83 8.22
N SER A 66 0.23 -8.26 7.95
CA SER A 66 0.33 -6.88 7.47
C SER A 66 -0.27 -6.75 6.07
N THR A 67 -0.94 -5.63 5.82
CA THR A 67 -1.54 -5.32 4.52
C THR A 67 -0.90 -4.08 3.92
N LEU A 68 -0.50 -4.16 2.65
CA LEU A 68 -0.09 -3.02 1.86
C LEU A 68 -1.33 -2.33 1.28
N ILE A 69 -1.59 -1.09 1.70
CA ILE A 69 -2.71 -0.30 1.21
C ILE A 69 -2.22 0.74 0.21
N LEU A 70 -2.70 0.67 -1.03
CA LEU A 70 -2.45 1.66 -2.06
C LEU A 70 -3.68 2.57 -2.24
N TRP A 71 -3.57 3.82 -1.80
CA TRP A 71 -4.59 4.83 -2.04
C TRP A 71 -4.46 5.35 -3.47
N ALA A 72 -5.48 5.14 -4.31
CA ALA A 72 -5.40 5.41 -5.72
C ALA A 72 -6.62 6.13 -6.29
N ALA A 73 -6.38 6.88 -7.36
CA ALA A 73 -7.39 7.46 -8.23
C ALA A 73 -7.15 7.01 -9.66
N ALA A 74 -8.22 6.78 -10.43
CA ALA A 74 -8.11 6.28 -11.80
C ALA A 74 -7.46 7.30 -12.77
N GLY A 75 -7.55 8.60 -12.47
CA GLY A 75 -6.89 9.65 -13.21
C GLY A 75 -5.47 10.00 -12.73
N CYS A 76 -4.97 9.33 -11.69
CA CYS A 76 -3.70 9.68 -11.04
C CYS A 76 -2.51 8.98 -11.70
N LYS A 77 -1.69 9.70 -12.46
CA LYS A 77 -0.50 9.13 -13.12
C LYS A 77 0.50 8.51 -12.15
N GLY A 78 0.72 9.11 -10.98
CA GLY A 78 1.61 8.55 -9.96
C GLY A 78 1.06 7.24 -9.40
N CYS A 79 -0.27 7.13 -9.22
CA CYS A 79 -0.92 5.91 -8.76
C CYS A 79 -0.75 4.77 -9.78
N HIS A 80 -0.83 5.08 -11.07
CA HIS A 80 -0.58 4.12 -12.16
C HIS A 80 0.85 3.54 -12.07
N GLN A 81 1.85 4.41 -11.87
CA GLN A 81 3.24 3.99 -11.74
C GLN A 81 3.45 3.11 -10.50
N TRP A 82 2.83 3.45 -9.36
CA TRP A 82 2.88 2.64 -8.15
C TRP A 82 2.23 1.28 -8.36
N THR A 83 1.06 1.22 -9.00
CA THR A 83 0.39 -0.05 -9.30
C THR A 83 1.26 -0.96 -10.17
N GLN A 84 1.86 -0.41 -11.23
CA GLN A 84 2.78 -1.17 -12.09
C GLN A 84 4.00 -1.67 -11.31
N MET A 85 4.64 -0.80 -10.54
CA MET A 85 5.82 -1.15 -9.75
C MET A 85 5.54 -2.25 -8.72
N ILE A 86 4.42 -2.16 -8.00
CA ILE A 86 4.03 -3.19 -7.02
C ILE A 86 3.77 -4.51 -7.74
N ARG A 87 3.06 -4.50 -8.88
CA ARG A 87 2.82 -5.69 -9.69
C ARG A 87 4.13 -6.32 -10.15
N ASP A 88 5.05 -5.52 -10.70
CA ASP A 88 6.37 -6.01 -11.12
C ASP A 88 7.16 -6.62 -9.95
N CYS A 89 7.01 -6.06 -8.73
CA CYS A 89 7.62 -6.61 -7.51
C CYS A 89 6.99 -7.94 -7.08
N VAL A 90 5.69 -8.12 -7.28
CA VAL A 90 5.01 -9.41 -7.04
C VAL A 90 5.43 -10.42 -8.11
N ASP A 91 5.38 -10.04 -9.39
CA ASP A 91 5.70 -10.91 -10.52
C ASP A 91 7.17 -11.43 -10.48
N ASN A 92 8.09 -10.62 -9.96
CA ASN A 92 9.51 -11.02 -9.84
C ASN A 92 9.85 -11.63 -8.46
N GLY A 93 8.88 -11.78 -7.55
CA GLY A 93 9.04 -12.37 -6.23
C GLY A 93 9.71 -11.47 -5.19
N THR A 94 9.91 -10.18 -5.46
CA THR A 94 10.40 -9.19 -4.48
C THR A 94 9.36 -8.98 -3.37
N ILE A 95 8.08 -8.95 -3.74
CA ILE A 95 6.95 -9.02 -2.82
C ILE A 95 6.40 -10.44 -2.93
N PRO A 96 6.27 -11.21 -1.83
CA PRO A 96 5.67 -12.53 -1.86
C PRO A 96 4.26 -12.52 -2.48
N GLU A 97 3.93 -13.54 -3.27
CA GLU A 97 2.64 -13.65 -3.98
C GLU A 97 1.45 -13.72 -3.01
N ASP A 98 1.68 -14.24 -1.80
CA ASP A 98 0.70 -14.34 -0.72
C ASP A 98 0.60 -13.08 0.16
N SER A 99 1.27 -11.99 -0.22
CA SER A 99 1.17 -10.72 0.49
C SER A 99 -0.22 -10.11 0.37
N ASN A 100 -0.76 -9.62 1.49
CA ASN A 100 -2.02 -8.89 1.46
C ASN A 100 -1.80 -7.50 0.86
N ILE A 101 -2.38 -7.28 -0.30
CA ILE A 101 -2.34 -5.99 -1.00
C ILE A 101 -3.77 -5.58 -1.33
N VAL A 102 -4.11 -4.32 -1.09
CA VAL A 102 -5.39 -3.75 -1.50
C VAL A 102 -5.19 -2.37 -2.09
N THR A 103 -6.01 -2.03 -3.08
CA THR A 103 -6.15 -0.65 -3.56
C THR A 103 -7.42 -0.04 -3.00
N VAL A 104 -7.35 1.17 -2.47
CA VAL A 104 -8.50 1.94 -1.98
C VAL A 104 -8.73 3.13 -2.91
N HIS A 105 -9.88 3.17 -3.58
CA HIS A 105 -10.26 4.28 -4.44
C HIS A 105 -10.56 5.53 -3.62
N ARG A 106 -9.90 6.66 -3.96
CA ARG A 106 -9.93 7.86 -3.12
C ARG A 106 -10.98 8.90 -3.49
N TYR A 107 -11.42 8.95 -4.75
CA TYR A 107 -12.27 10.03 -5.27
C TYR A 107 -13.63 9.56 -5.81
N PRO A 108 -14.49 8.91 -4.99
CA PRO A 108 -15.76 8.35 -5.45
C PRO A 108 -16.73 9.43 -5.96
N ARG A 109 -16.57 10.67 -5.52
CA ARG A 109 -17.37 11.81 -5.97
C ARG A 109 -17.02 12.28 -7.38
N PHE A 110 -15.76 12.10 -7.78
CA PHE A 110 -15.23 12.65 -9.04
C PHE A 110 -14.97 11.59 -10.11
N GLU A 111 -14.83 10.34 -9.74
CA GLU A 111 -14.51 9.25 -10.64
C GLU A 111 -15.62 8.19 -10.64
N MET A 112 -16.20 7.96 -11.81
CA MET A 112 -17.24 6.92 -11.96
C MET A 112 -16.61 5.53 -11.80
N THR A 113 -17.37 4.61 -11.22
CA THR A 113 -16.97 3.19 -11.05
C THR A 113 -16.50 2.56 -12.37
N THR A 114 -17.14 2.91 -13.49
CA THR A 114 -16.72 2.41 -14.82
C THR A 114 -15.32 2.84 -15.21
N TYR A 115 -14.91 4.07 -14.85
CA TYR A 115 -13.56 4.57 -15.10
C TYR A 115 -12.54 3.84 -14.24
N VAL A 116 -12.82 3.69 -12.95
CA VAL A 116 -11.97 2.92 -12.03
C VAL A 116 -11.83 1.47 -12.49
N ASN A 117 -12.95 0.85 -12.90
CA ASN A 117 -12.93 -0.52 -13.41
C ASN A 117 -12.13 -0.66 -14.72
N ASN A 118 -12.22 0.29 -15.64
CA ASN A 118 -11.42 0.26 -16.86
C ASN A 118 -9.93 0.43 -16.59
N THR A 119 -9.57 1.16 -15.55
CA THR A 119 -8.17 1.42 -15.17
C THR A 119 -7.58 0.27 -14.37
N TYR A 120 -8.20 -0.08 -13.23
CA TYR A 120 -7.65 -1.05 -12.28
C TYR A 120 -8.33 -2.42 -12.33
N GLY A 121 -9.55 -2.49 -12.85
CA GLY A 121 -10.35 -3.72 -12.90
C GLY A 121 -10.17 -4.55 -14.15
N ASN A 122 -9.84 -3.95 -15.27
CA ASN A 122 -9.71 -4.61 -16.57
C ASN A 122 -8.32 -5.24 -16.72
N SER A 123 -8.26 -6.56 -16.85
CA SER A 123 -6.99 -7.32 -17.00
C SER A 123 -6.18 -6.93 -18.26
N SER A 124 -6.81 -6.26 -19.24
CA SER A 124 -6.11 -5.72 -20.42
C SER A 124 -5.54 -4.32 -20.21
N SER A 125 -5.77 -3.71 -19.05
CA SER A 125 -5.21 -2.42 -18.71
C SER A 125 -3.76 -2.55 -18.27
N ASP A 126 -2.91 -1.63 -18.70
CA ASP A 126 -1.53 -1.52 -18.23
C ASP A 126 -1.46 -1.30 -16.70
N TYR A 127 -2.56 -0.80 -16.12
CA TYR A 127 -2.67 -0.44 -14.69
C TYR A 127 -3.55 -1.43 -13.91
N TYR A 128 -3.83 -2.59 -14.48
CA TYR A 128 -4.61 -3.62 -13.81
C TYR A 128 -4.04 -3.97 -12.44
N SER A 129 -4.91 -4.04 -11.44
CA SER A 129 -4.59 -4.47 -10.06
C SER A 129 -5.00 -5.94 -9.90
N PRO A 130 -4.05 -6.89 -9.77
CA PRO A 130 -4.37 -8.31 -9.56
C PRO A 130 -4.77 -8.63 -8.11
N TRP A 131 -5.03 -7.63 -7.29
CA TRP A 131 -5.49 -7.69 -5.90
C TRP A 131 -6.78 -6.89 -5.73
N PRO A 132 -7.49 -7.01 -4.59
CA PRO A 132 -8.75 -6.32 -4.35
C PRO A 132 -8.69 -4.80 -4.53
N VAL A 133 -9.72 -4.24 -5.16
CA VAL A 133 -9.93 -2.79 -5.31
C VAL A 133 -11.17 -2.39 -4.55
N LEU A 134 -10.98 -1.68 -3.44
CA LEU A 134 -12.02 -1.20 -2.56
C LEU A 134 -12.58 0.13 -3.07
N MET A 135 -13.89 0.23 -3.06
CA MET A 135 -14.69 1.35 -3.57
C MET A 135 -15.49 1.99 -2.41
N PRO A 136 -14.83 2.66 -1.45
CA PRO A 136 -15.54 3.32 -0.38
C PRO A 136 -16.52 4.37 -0.94
N VAL A 137 -17.66 4.52 -0.28
CA VAL A 137 -18.59 5.61 -0.62
C VAL A 137 -18.03 6.95 -0.16
N ASP A 138 -18.52 8.03 -0.76
CA ASP A 138 -18.17 9.39 -0.35
C ASP A 138 -18.45 9.61 1.15
N GLY A 139 -17.46 10.16 1.86
CA GLY A 139 -17.53 10.38 3.30
C GLY A 139 -17.38 9.13 4.18
N ALA A 140 -17.07 7.96 3.58
CA ALA A 140 -16.72 6.79 4.37
C ALA A 140 -15.44 7.04 5.18
N THR A 141 -15.40 6.51 6.41
CA THR A 141 -14.21 6.55 7.27
C THR A 141 -13.77 5.14 7.65
N ALA A 142 -12.54 5.01 8.12
CA ALA A 142 -12.06 3.76 8.68
C ALA A 142 -12.69 3.49 10.05
N TRP A 143 -12.48 2.28 10.55
CA TRP A 143 -12.86 1.84 11.89
C TRP A 143 -11.60 1.59 12.71
N ASP A 144 -11.64 1.96 13.98
CA ASP A 144 -10.63 1.54 14.93
C ASP A 144 -10.83 0.05 15.25
N ALA A 145 -9.80 -0.74 14.96
CA ALA A 145 -9.86 -2.20 15.13
C ALA A 145 -9.91 -2.64 16.61
N THR A 146 -9.44 -1.79 17.51
CA THR A 146 -9.37 -2.08 18.96
C THR A 146 -10.67 -1.76 19.64
N THR A 147 -11.23 -0.58 19.36
CA THR A 147 -12.47 -0.11 20.03
C THR A 147 -13.73 -0.48 19.26
N GLY A 148 -13.63 -0.76 17.96
CA GLY A 148 -14.76 -0.94 17.07
C GLY A 148 -15.52 0.35 16.76
N GLU A 149 -14.95 1.50 17.09
CA GLU A 149 -15.53 2.80 16.82
C GLU A 149 -15.12 3.35 15.46
N GLN A 150 -15.96 4.19 14.89
CA GLN A 150 -15.67 4.85 13.64
C GLN A 150 -14.53 5.87 13.83
N SER A 151 -13.50 5.76 13.01
CA SER A 151 -12.35 6.65 13.01
C SER A 151 -12.70 7.99 12.35
N GLU A 152 -11.97 9.04 12.71
CA GLU A 152 -12.02 10.33 12.00
C GLU A 152 -11.23 10.30 10.69
N VAL A 153 -10.53 9.20 10.38
CA VAL A 153 -9.72 9.05 9.16
C VAL A 153 -10.63 8.85 7.95
N PRO A 154 -10.69 9.79 7.01
CA PRO A 154 -11.48 9.63 5.79
C PRO A 154 -10.83 8.59 4.86
N LEU A 155 -11.63 7.69 4.32
CA LEU A 155 -11.20 6.72 3.29
C LEU A 155 -11.21 7.34 1.91
N ALA A 156 -12.12 8.28 1.67
CA ALA A 156 -12.32 8.91 0.38
C ALA A 156 -12.76 10.38 0.56
N GLU A 157 -12.47 11.21 -0.44
CA GLU A 157 -12.82 12.65 -0.47
C GLU A 157 -13.72 12.97 -1.68
#